data_0cdd1a26a2d0220d9e32a7670bbe65e3
#
_entry.id   0cdd1a26a2d0220d9e32a7670bbe65e3
#
_cell.length_a   1.000
_cell.length_b   1.000
_cell.length_c   1.000
_cell.angle_alpha   90.00
_cell.angle_beta   90.00
_cell.angle_gamma   90.00
#
_symmetry.space_group_name_H-M   'P 1'
#
loop_
_entity.id
_entity.type
_entity.pdbx_description
1 polymer ?
#
loop_
_entity_poly.entity_id
_entity_poly.type
_entity_poly.pdbx_seq_one_letter_code
_entity_poly.pdbx_strand_id
1 'polypeptide(L)'
;MTQQGAPARRTNPFAAVAPADGLALDVPEYQAGFDRDHAICPEPMWKLERAQHFYEPDVASWRAMMDGDWERSLALTARMAATVADYFRHRVPVRRVRVVEFPITPYLQWEMHVLALRARAGSPCRVVPAERVAGLDPMPELVIFSPSLMYEVLYDRYGGGMGGRRITDPAVVGPCLRTVQELFAEGENVLDFYEREIVPLPPPRVTDEMRAALPAYAHRTEEFRV
;
A
#
# COMPACT_ATOMS: atom_id res chain seq x y z
N MET A 1 31.81 -6.16 31.80
CA MET A 1 31.35 -5.09 30.88
C MET A 1 31.28 -5.73 29.48
N THR A 2 30.11 -6.20 29.12
CA THR A 2 29.83 -6.84 27.82
C THR A 2 29.51 -5.73 26.82
N GLN A 3 30.39 -5.50 25.85
CA GLN A 3 30.11 -4.63 24.71
C GLN A 3 28.94 -5.25 23.92
N GLN A 4 27.78 -4.62 23.97
CA GLN A 4 26.73 -4.88 23.02
C GLN A 4 27.21 -4.38 21.66
N GLY A 5 27.52 -5.33 20.76
CA GLY A 5 27.88 -5.03 19.39
C GLY A 5 26.74 -4.24 18.73
N ALA A 6 27.09 -3.12 18.08
CA ALA A 6 26.16 -2.37 17.26
C ALA A 6 25.48 -3.32 16.26
N PRO A 7 24.15 -3.21 16.03
CA PRO A 7 23.47 -4.05 15.06
C PRO A 7 24.14 -3.86 13.69
N ALA A 8 24.49 -4.97 13.05
CA ALA A 8 25.04 -4.95 11.70
C ALA A 8 24.11 -4.12 10.81
N ARG A 9 24.65 -3.12 10.09
CA ARG A 9 23.88 -2.32 9.14
C ARG A 9 23.24 -3.27 8.13
N ARG A 10 21.91 -3.37 8.16
CA ARG A 10 21.17 -4.07 7.11
C ARG A 10 21.54 -3.45 5.77
N THR A 11 22.01 -4.24 4.83
CA THR A 11 22.22 -3.79 3.45
C THR A 11 20.83 -3.46 2.88
N ASN A 12 20.64 -2.26 2.32
CA ASN A 12 19.37 -1.87 1.73
C ASN A 12 19.19 -2.54 0.34
N PRO A 13 18.40 -3.62 0.18
CA PRO A 13 18.22 -4.27 -1.10
C PRO A 13 17.37 -3.43 -2.07
N PHE A 14 16.56 -2.51 -1.54
CA PHE A 14 15.69 -1.65 -2.36
C PHE A 14 16.47 -0.64 -3.19
N ALA A 15 17.71 -0.29 -2.78
CA ALA A 15 18.58 0.57 -3.57
C ALA A 15 18.92 -0.02 -4.96
N ALA A 16 18.82 -1.35 -5.12
CA ALA A 16 19.03 -2.01 -6.41
C ALA A 16 17.84 -1.94 -7.35
N VAL A 17 16.65 -1.52 -6.88
CA VAL A 17 15.43 -1.50 -7.69
C VAL A 17 15.48 -0.39 -8.74
N ALA A 18 15.85 0.83 -8.35
CA ALA A 18 15.87 1.98 -9.27
C ALA A 18 16.79 1.77 -10.49
N PRO A 19 18.04 1.27 -10.34
CA PRO A 19 18.94 1.02 -11.47
C PRO A 19 18.65 -0.30 -12.21
N ALA A 20 17.75 -1.16 -11.70
CA ALA A 20 17.48 -2.46 -12.32
C ALA A 20 16.84 -2.32 -13.70
N ASP A 21 17.22 -3.21 -14.60
CA ASP A 21 16.49 -3.37 -15.86
C ASP A 21 15.07 -3.89 -15.61
N GLY A 22 14.10 -3.25 -16.26
CA GLY A 22 12.69 -3.61 -16.10
C GLY A 22 11.85 -3.12 -17.27
N LEU A 23 10.85 -3.89 -17.64
CA LEU A 23 9.87 -3.51 -18.66
C LEU A 23 8.95 -2.44 -18.08
N ALA A 24 9.02 -1.22 -18.63
CA ALA A 24 8.10 -0.14 -18.27
C ALA A 24 6.71 -0.46 -18.88
N LEU A 25 5.67 -0.28 -18.07
CA LEU A 25 4.28 -0.57 -18.39
C LEU A 25 3.43 0.65 -18.03
N ASP A 26 2.55 1.08 -18.92
CA ASP A 26 1.51 2.03 -18.60
C ASP A 26 0.42 1.39 -17.70
N VAL A 27 -0.60 2.17 -17.28
CA VAL A 27 -1.62 1.67 -16.35
C VAL A 27 -2.38 0.46 -16.90
N PRO A 28 -2.92 0.46 -18.15
CA PRO A 28 -3.56 -0.70 -18.73
C PRO A 28 -2.65 -1.94 -18.85
N GLU A 29 -1.41 -1.75 -19.30
CA GLU A 29 -0.43 -2.82 -19.43
C GLU A 29 -0.04 -3.42 -18.09
N TYR A 30 0.14 -2.56 -17.06
CA TYR A 30 0.43 -2.97 -15.70
C TYR A 30 -0.73 -3.82 -15.13
N GLN A 31 -1.98 -3.35 -15.27
CA GLN A 31 -3.16 -4.08 -14.79
C GLN A 31 -3.28 -5.45 -15.47
N ALA A 32 -3.16 -5.49 -16.81
CA ALA A 32 -3.22 -6.75 -17.55
C ALA A 32 -2.09 -7.72 -17.18
N GLY A 33 -0.87 -7.18 -16.98
CA GLY A 33 0.29 -7.96 -16.54
C GLY A 33 0.11 -8.51 -15.14
N PHE A 34 -0.34 -7.68 -14.20
CA PHE A 34 -0.64 -8.06 -12.83
C PHE A 34 -1.71 -9.15 -12.75
N ASP A 35 -2.83 -8.98 -13.45
CA ASP A 35 -3.93 -9.95 -13.44
C ASP A 35 -3.50 -11.30 -13.99
N ARG A 36 -2.73 -11.31 -15.08
CA ARG A 36 -2.17 -12.53 -15.66
C ARG A 36 -1.23 -13.24 -14.70
N ASP A 37 -0.26 -12.50 -14.12
CA ASP A 37 0.76 -13.10 -13.26
C ASP A 37 0.13 -13.52 -11.91
N HIS A 38 -0.90 -12.80 -11.41
CA HIS A 38 -1.66 -13.20 -10.23
C HIS A 38 -2.53 -14.45 -10.46
N ALA A 39 -3.14 -14.59 -11.62
CA ALA A 39 -3.99 -15.74 -11.96
C ALA A 39 -3.23 -17.07 -11.95
N ILE A 40 -1.94 -17.05 -12.26
CA ILE A 40 -1.08 -18.24 -12.33
C ILE A 40 -0.14 -18.38 -11.13
N CYS A 41 -0.16 -17.44 -10.19
CA CYS A 41 0.72 -17.45 -9.02
C CYS A 41 0.30 -18.57 -8.05
N PRO A 42 1.15 -19.58 -7.79
CA PRO A 42 0.80 -20.69 -6.88
C PRO A 42 1.00 -20.33 -5.41
N GLU A 43 1.76 -19.29 -5.13
CA GLU A 43 2.18 -18.89 -3.78
C GLU A 43 1.58 -17.52 -3.42
N PRO A 44 1.47 -17.20 -2.12
CA PRO A 44 1.04 -15.88 -1.69
C PRO A 44 1.93 -14.78 -2.28
N MET A 45 1.31 -13.79 -2.90
CA MET A 45 2.03 -12.63 -3.37
C MET A 45 2.30 -11.66 -2.22
N TRP A 46 3.38 -10.89 -2.35
CA TRP A 46 3.84 -9.94 -1.33
C TRP A 46 3.67 -8.52 -1.82
N LYS A 47 3.20 -7.63 -0.95
CA LYS A 47 3.08 -6.21 -1.25
C LYS A 47 3.79 -5.38 -0.19
N LEU A 48 4.63 -4.46 -0.62
CA LEU A 48 5.26 -3.43 0.22
C LEU A 48 4.68 -2.08 -0.15
N GLU A 49 4.17 -1.35 0.85
CA GLU A 49 3.64 0.00 0.70
C GLU A 49 4.30 0.94 1.70
N ARG A 50 4.95 1.98 1.18
CA ARG A 50 5.70 2.98 1.95
C ARG A 50 5.03 4.36 1.93
N ALA A 51 4.39 4.73 0.80
CA ALA A 51 3.76 6.04 0.64
C ALA A 51 2.63 6.24 1.65
N GLN A 52 2.53 7.44 2.22
CA GLN A 52 1.55 7.77 3.24
C GLN A 52 0.24 8.33 2.66
N HIS A 53 0.15 8.40 1.35
CA HIS A 53 -1.00 8.88 0.60
C HIS A 53 -0.98 8.31 -0.81
N PHE A 54 -2.15 7.84 -1.27
CA PHE A 54 -2.42 7.54 -2.66
C PHE A 54 -3.66 8.30 -3.12
N TYR A 55 -3.72 8.60 -4.41
CA TYR A 55 -4.83 9.28 -5.03
C TYR A 55 -5.76 8.26 -5.69
N GLU A 56 -6.95 8.07 -5.12
CA GLU A 56 -7.90 7.02 -5.50
C GLU A 56 -9.28 7.57 -5.88
N PRO A 57 -9.39 8.40 -6.92
CA PRO A 57 -10.63 9.10 -7.27
C PRO A 57 -11.76 8.16 -7.68
N ASP A 58 -11.45 6.95 -8.12
CA ASP A 58 -12.44 5.95 -8.53
C ASP A 58 -13.02 5.15 -7.36
N VAL A 59 -12.43 5.28 -6.16
CA VAL A 59 -12.90 4.61 -4.94
C VAL A 59 -13.92 5.47 -4.22
N ALA A 60 -15.18 5.04 -4.23
CA ALA A 60 -16.30 5.81 -3.67
C ALA A 60 -16.15 6.15 -2.18
N SER A 61 -15.58 5.24 -1.37
CA SER A 61 -15.33 5.50 0.06
C SER A 61 -14.20 6.51 0.27
N TRP A 62 -13.15 6.50 -0.57
CA TRP A 62 -12.11 7.51 -0.56
C TRP A 62 -12.68 8.90 -0.90
N ARG A 63 -13.53 9.00 -1.94
CA ARG A 63 -14.21 10.27 -2.29
C ARG A 63 -15.04 10.80 -1.13
N ALA A 64 -15.86 9.94 -0.50
CA ALA A 64 -16.67 10.36 0.64
C ALA A 64 -15.81 10.90 1.79
N MET A 65 -14.67 10.26 2.11
CA MET A 65 -13.71 10.76 3.09
C MET A 65 -13.16 12.12 2.68
N MET A 66 -12.73 12.27 1.43
CA MET A 66 -12.20 13.53 0.89
C MET A 66 -13.25 14.65 0.89
N ASP A 67 -14.53 14.34 0.68
CA ASP A 67 -15.66 15.28 0.76
C ASP A 67 -16.01 15.65 2.22
N GLY A 68 -15.37 15.03 3.22
CA GLY A 68 -15.63 15.24 4.65
C GLY A 68 -16.81 14.43 5.20
N ASP A 69 -17.39 13.53 4.41
CA ASP A 69 -18.47 12.64 4.81
C ASP A 69 -17.91 11.30 5.31
N TRP A 70 -17.37 11.34 6.52
CA TRP A 70 -16.70 10.19 7.12
C TRP A 70 -17.65 9.01 7.36
N GLU A 71 -18.87 9.27 7.83
CA GLU A 71 -19.86 8.22 8.08
C GLU A 71 -20.20 7.46 6.78
N ARG A 72 -20.41 8.19 5.70
CA ARG A 72 -20.63 7.62 4.38
C ARG A 72 -19.42 6.84 3.89
N SER A 73 -18.21 7.35 4.13
CA SER A 73 -16.96 6.66 3.79
C SER A 73 -16.90 5.29 4.47
N LEU A 74 -17.13 5.23 5.77
CA LEU A 74 -17.17 3.98 6.53
C LEU A 74 -18.26 3.03 6.06
N ALA A 75 -19.47 3.55 5.81
CA ALA A 75 -20.59 2.75 5.31
C ALA A 75 -20.28 2.14 3.93
N LEU A 76 -19.64 2.90 3.04
CA LEU A 76 -19.20 2.41 1.72
C LEU A 76 -18.10 1.35 1.85
N THR A 77 -17.14 1.57 2.74
CA THR A 77 -16.09 0.58 3.03
C THR A 77 -16.69 -0.72 3.57
N ALA A 78 -17.62 -0.63 4.51
CA ALA A 78 -18.29 -1.83 5.07
C ALA A 78 -19.06 -2.63 4.00
N ARG A 79 -19.67 -1.97 3.02
CA ARG A 79 -20.37 -2.65 1.91
C ARG A 79 -19.44 -3.49 1.02
N MET A 80 -18.13 -3.18 1.02
CA MET A 80 -17.15 -3.97 0.25
C MET A 80 -16.87 -5.35 0.88
N ALA A 81 -17.30 -5.59 2.12
CA ALA A 81 -16.92 -6.79 2.88
C ALA A 81 -17.21 -8.10 2.14
N ALA A 82 -18.43 -8.24 1.59
CA ALA A 82 -18.82 -9.45 0.87
C ALA A 82 -18.00 -9.66 -0.41
N THR A 83 -17.78 -8.59 -1.20
CA THR A 83 -16.99 -8.64 -2.44
C THR A 83 -15.53 -8.96 -2.15
N VAL A 84 -14.96 -8.37 -1.10
CA VAL A 84 -13.57 -8.63 -0.68
C VAL A 84 -13.42 -10.07 -0.17
N ALA A 85 -14.36 -10.57 0.63
CA ALA A 85 -14.35 -11.95 1.11
C ALA A 85 -14.48 -12.95 -0.05
N ASP A 86 -15.33 -12.67 -1.04
CA ASP A 86 -15.47 -13.50 -2.24
C ASP A 86 -14.19 -13.50 -3.09
N TYR A 87 -13.58 -12.34 -3.28
CA TYR A 87 -12.32 -12.20 -4.01
C TYR A 87 -11.21 -13.10 -3.42
N PHE A 88 -11.00 -13.07 -2.09
CA PHE A 88 -9.95 -13.86 -1.45
C PHE A 88 -10.30 -15.33 -1.23
N ARG A 89 -11.57 -15.72 -1.35
CA ARG A 89 -11.97 -17.14 -1.27
C ARG A 89 -11.40 -17.99 -2.39
N HIS A 90 -11.17 -17.40 -3.56
CA HIS A 90 -10.76 -18.08 -4.78
C HIS A 90 -9.38 -17.67 -5.31
N ARG A 91 -8.62 -16.88 -4.54
CA ARG A 91 -7.30 -16.39 -4.94
C ARG A 91 -6.27 -16.56 -3.85
N VAL A 92 -5.02 -16.64 -4.25
CA VAL A 92 -3.90 -16.62 -3.29
C VAL A 92 -3.92 -15.33 -2.49
N PRO A 93 -3.66 -15.39 -1.17
CA PRO A 93 -3.67 -14.21 -0.34
C PRO A 93 -2.53 -13.24 -0.71
N VAL A 94 -2.81 -11.96 -0.51
CA VAL A 94 -1.79 -10.91 -0.55
C VAL A 94 -1.25 -10.70 0.85
N ARG A 95 0.03 -10.97 1.05
CA ARG A 95 0.74 -10.64 2.30
C ARG A 95 1.31 -9.25 2.18
N ARG A 96 0.77 -8.31 2.94
CA ARG A 96 1.10 -6.89 2.84
C ARG A 96 1.96 -6.43 4.00
N VAL A 97 3.00 -5.67 3.71
CA VAL A 97 3.71 -4.81 4.66
C VAL A 97 3.29 -3.37 4.39
N ARG A 98 2.70 -2.73 5.38
CA ARG A 98 2.33 -1.31 5.35
C ARG A 98 3.24 -0.53 6.29
N VAL A 99 4.09 0.30 5.73
CA VAL A 99 4.92 1.22 6.51
C VAL A 99 4.08 2.44 6.89
N VAL A 100 4.08 2.79 8.17
CA VAL A 100 3.25 3.86 8.73
C VAL A 100 4.12 4.92 9.38
N GLU A 101 3.84 6.18 9.05
CA GLU A 101 4.37 7.38 9.71
C GLU A 101 3.36 7.98 10.67
N PHE A 102 3.85 8.62 11.71
CA PHE A 102 3.03 9.41 12.61
C PHE A 102 3.32 10.91 12.46
N PRO A 103 2.30 11.77 12.58
CA PRO A 103 0.89 11.45 12.88
C PRO A 103 0.18 10.76 11.71
N ILE A 104 -0.83 9.93 12.03
CA ILE A 104 -1.64 9.25 11.01
C ILE A 104 -2.31 10.27 10.10
N THR A 105 -2.09 10.13 8.79
CA THR A 105 -2.72 11.00 7.78
C THR A 105 -4.21 10.65 7.60
N PRO A 106 -5.05 11.57 7.08
CA PRO A 106 -6.44 11.24 6.72
C PRO A 106 -6.56 10.05 5.78
N TYR A 107 -5.64 9.93 4.81
CA TYR A 107 -5.58 8.78 3.91
C TYR A 107 -5.30 7.48 4.66
N LEU A 108 -4.25 7.45 5.50
CA LEU A 108 -3.92 6.26 6.28
C LEU A 108 -5.06 5.86 7.21
N GLN A 109 -5.71 6.81 7.87
CA GLN A 109 -6.85 6.51 8.72
C GLN A 109 -7.95 5.81 7.93
N TRP A 110 -8.30 6.29 6.73
CA TRP A 110 -9.26 5.65 5.84
C TRP A 110 -8.76 4.28 5.36
N GLU A 111 -7.54 4.20 4.86
CA GLU A 111 -6.97 2.98 4.31
C GLU A 111 -6.92 1.85 5.34
N MET A 112 -6.64 2.16 6.61
CA MET A 112 -6.61 1.15 7.68
C MET A 112 -7.97 0.46 7.89
N HIS A 113 -9.09 1.14 7.66
CA HIS A 113 -10.41 0.49 7.63
C HIS A 113 -10.53 -0.52 6.49
N VAL A 114 -10.00 -0.18 5.30
CA VAL A 114 -9.96 -1.09 4.14
C VAL A 114 -9.02 -2.27 4.40
N LEU A 115 -7.84 -2.03 4.98
CA LEU A 115 -6.87 -3.08 5.28
C LEU A 115 -7.35 -4.02 6.38
N ALA A 116 -8.00 -3.51 7.42
CA ALA A 116 -8.63 -4.33 8.45
C ALA A 116 -9.73 -5.25 7.87
N LEU A 117 -10.55 -4.71 6.95
CA LEU A 117 -11.56 -5.49 6.25
C LEU A 117 -10.92 -6.59 5.38
N ARG A 118 -9.87 -6.29 4.64
CA ARG A 118 -9.11 -7.27 3.83
C ARG A 118 -8.45 -8.34 4.70
N ALA A 119 -7.87 -7.95 5.84
CA ALA A 119 -7.25 -8.89 6.77
C ALA A 119 -8.26 -9.88 7.36
N ARG A 120 -9.46 -9.41 7.73
CA ARG A 120 -10.58 -10.26 8.17
C ARG A 120 -11.05 -11.22 7.08
N ALA A 121 -10.87 -10.84 5.81
CA ALA A 121 -11.20 -11.68 4.64
C ALA A 121 -10.07 -12.65 4.21
N GLY A 122 -8.97 -12.73 4.97
CA GLY A 122 -7.88 -13.68 4.70
C GLY A 122 -6.68 -13.09 3.93
N SER A 123 -6.61 -11.77 3.74
CA SER A 123 -5.45 -11.09 3.17
C SER A 123 -4.62 -10.41 4.27
N PRO A 124 -3.64 -11.08 4.88
CA PRO A 124 -2.96 -10.59 6.05
C PRO A 124 -2.11 -9.35 5.74
N CYS A 125 -2.17 -8.37 6.63
CA CYS A 125 -1.37 -7.17 6.58
C CYS A 125 -0.60 -7.00 7.90
N ARG A 126 0.64 -6.55 7.79
CA ARG A 126 1.51 -6.18 8.91
C ARG A 126 1.87 -4.73 8.82
N VAL A 127 1.79 -4.03 9.94
CA VAL A 127 2.16 -2.63 10.08
C VAL A 127 3.57 -2.53 10.64
N VAL A 128 4.39 -1.69 10.01
CA VAL A 128 5.77 -1.41 10.43
C VAL A 128 5.93 0.10 10.57
N PRO A 129 6.30 0.62 11.75
CA PRO A 129 6.61 2.04 11.92
C PRO A 129 7.79 2.47 11.03
N ALA A 130 7.70 3.66 10.44
CA ALA A 130 8.72 4.17 9.51
C ALA A 130 10.11 4.26 10.15
N GLU A 131 10.19 4.56 11.44
CA GLU A 131 11.45 4.65 12.18
C GLU A 131 12.22 3.32 12.19
N ARG A 132 11.50 2.19 12.14
CA ARG A 132 12.14 0.86 12.10
C ARG A 132 12.78 0.53 10.75
N VAL A 133 12.39 1.23 9.70
CA VAL A 133 12.85 1.02 8.32
C VAL A 133 13.62 2.20 7.75
N ALA A 134 13.95 3.22 8.55
CA ALA A 134 14.67 4.41 8.12
C ALA A 134 16.03 4.11 7.44
N GLY A 135 16.65 2.97 7.77
CA GLY A 135 17.90 2.51 7.13
C GLY A 135 17.70 1.82 5.77
N LEU A 136 16.44 1.65 5.32
CA LEU A 136 16.07 0.98 4.07
C LEU A 136 15.57 1.97 3.00
N ASP A 137 15.63 3.27 3.25
CA ASP A 137 15.26 4.26 2.25
C ASP A 137 16.35 4.37 1.14
N PRO A 138 15.95 4.62 -0.13
CA PRO A 138 14.57 4.71 -0.61
C PRO A 138 13.87 3.34 -0.66
N MET A 139 12.62 3.30 -0.20
CA MET A 139 11.76 2.11 -0.28
C MET A 139 10.72 2.31 -1.40
N PRO A 140 10.75 1.50 -2.47
CA PRO A 140 9.76 1.56 -3.54
C PRO A 140 8.44 0.88 -3.14
N GLU A 141 7.36 1.18 -3.86
CA GLU A 141 6.13 0.42 -3.81
C GLU A 141 6.29 -0.86 -4.63
N LEU A 142 6.17 -2.03 -4.00
CA LEU A 142 6.45 -3.31 -4.65
C LEU A 142 5.27 -4.28 -4.57
N VAL A 143 5.08 -5.03 -5.66
CA VAL A 143 4.32 -6.28 -5.68
C VAL A 143 5.25 -7.39 -6.15
N ILE A 144 5.45 -8.41 -5.32
CA ILE A 144 6.41 -9.50 -5.57
C ILE A 144 5.66 -10.82 -5.65
N PHE A 145 5.76 -11.49 -6.78
CA PHE A 145 5.08 -12.76 -7.07
C PHE A 145 5.95 -13.99 -6.78
N SER A 146 7.27 -13.86 -7.01
CA SER A 146 8.22 -14.96 -6.84
C SER A 146 9.63 -14.39 -6.62
N PRO A 147 10.64 -15.21 -6.30
CA PRO A 147 12.03 -14.74 -6.22
C PRO A 147 12.62 -14.16 -7.50
N SER A 148 11.91 -14.28 -8.62
CA SER A 148 12.36 -13.79 -9.94
C SER A 148 11.30 -12.94 -10.66
N LEU A 149 10.25 -12.49 -9.96
CA LEU A 149 9.23 -11.65 -10.58
C LEU A 149 8.66 -10.67 -9.57
N MET A 150 8.86 -9.40 -9.84
CA MET A 150 8.18 -8.32 -9.11
C MET A 150 7.77 -7.18 -10.04
N TYR A 151 6.85 -6.37 -9.56
CA TYR A 151 6.50 -5.07 -10.13
C TYR A 151 6.88 -3.98 -9.14
N GLU A 152 7.60 -2.96 -9.61
CA GLU A 152 7.65 -1.67 -8.95
C GLU A 152 6.45 -0.87 -9.43
N VAL A 153 5.60 -0.44 -8.49
CA VAL A 153 4.42 0.36 -8.82
C VAL A 153 4.81 1.83 -8.81
N LEU A 154 4.48 2.54 -9.88
CA LEU A 154 4.87 3.93 -10.06
C LEU A 154 3.68 4.85 -9.80
N TYR A 155 3.96 5.95 -9.12
CA TYR A 155 2.98 6.97 -8.78
C TYR A 155 3.47 8.35 -9.19
N ASP A 156 2.54 9.22 -9.56
CA ASP A 156 2.83 10.62 -9.78
C ASP A 156 3.01 11.37 -8.44
N ARG A 157 3.29 12.67 -8.53
CA ARG A 157 3.46 13.54 -7.36
C ARG A 157 2.21 13.66 -6.46
N TYR A 158 1.05 13.25 -6.95
CA TYR A 158 -0.22 13.27 -6.24
C TYR A 158 -0.59 11.92 -5.63
N GLY A 159 0.21 10.89 -5.91
CA GLY A 159 -0.08 9.51 -5.53
C GLY A 159 -0.99 8.79 -6.50
N GLY A 160 -1.22 9.34 -7.69
CA GLY A 160 -1.96 8.70 -8.77
C GLY A 160 -1.13 7.63 -9.47
N GLY A 161 -1.73 6.48 -9.75
CA GLY A 161 -1.04 5.37 -10.40
C GLY A 161 -0.61 5.72 -11.84
N MET A 162 0.67 5.49 -12.13
CA MET A 162 1.30 5.73 -13.44
C MET A 162 1.64 4.43 -14.18
N GLY A 163 1.22 3.28 -13.65
CA GLY A 163 1.65 1.98 -14.14
C GLY A 163 2.77 1.40 -13.29
N GLY A 164 3.75 0.75 -13.90
CA GLY A 164 4.83 0.13 -13.16
C GLY A 164 5.99 -0.33 -14.03
N ARG A 165 6.98 -0.93 -13.38
CA ARG A 165 8.08 -1.63 -14.05
C ARG A 165 8.06 -3.10 -13.65
N ARG A 166 8.03 -3.99 -14.63
CA ARG A 166 8.13 -5.43 -14.42
C ARG A 166 9.61 -5.83 -14.40
N ILE A 167 10.08 -6.32 -13.27
CA ILE A 167 11.49 -6.68 -13.01
C ILE A 167 11.57 -8.20 -12.82
N THR A 168 12.49 -8.85 -13.55
CA THR A 168 12.64 -10.31 -13.54
C THR A 168 14.05 -10.78 -13.18
N ASP A 169 14.95 -9.88 -12.81
CA ASP A 169 16.29 -10.24 -12.34
C ASP A 169 16.25 -10.82 -10.91
N PRO A 170 16.55 -12.13 -10.73
CA PRO A 170 16.53 -12.75 -9.41
C PRO A 170 17.55 -12.15 -8.44
N ALA A 171 18.63 -11.52 -8.95
CA ALA A 171 19.65 -10.87 -8.11
C ALA A 171 19.09 -9.58 -7.45
N VAL A 172 18.08 -8.97 -8.06
CA VAL A 172 17.35 -7.81 -7.51
C VAL A 172 16.11 -8.25 -6.73
N VAL A 173 15.28 -9.11 -7.34
CA VAL A 173 13.99 -9.53 -6.77
C VAL A 173 14.16 -10.34 -5.48
N GLY A 174 15.09 -11.31 -5.48
CA GLY A 174 15.27 -12.23 -4.36
C GLY A 174 15.62 -11.53 -3.03
N PRO A 175 16.60 -10.60 -2.99
CA PRO A 175 16.89 -9.80 -1.79
C PRO A 175 15.69 -8.94 -1.33
N CYS A 176 14.97 -8.29 -2.25
CA CYS A 176 13.78 -7.52 -1.93
C CYS A 176 12.70 -8.40 -1.27
N LEU A 177 12.43 -9.57 -1.87
CA LEU A 177 11.46 -10.53 -1.32
C LEU A 177 11.81 -10.95 0.10
N ARG A 178 13.07 -11.33 0.36
CA ARG A 178 13.52 -11.72 1.72
C ARG A 178 13.30 -10.61 2.72
N THR A 179 13.67 -9.37 2.38
CA THR A 179 13.47 -8.23 3.28
C THR A 179 12.00 -7.95 3.54
N VAL A 180 11.13 -8.03 2.52
CA VAL A 180 9.68 -7.88 2.72
C VAL A 180 9.13 -8.99 3.62
N GLN A 181 9.61 -10.23 3.48
CA GLN A 181 9.24 -11.34 4.36
C GLN A 181 9.69 -11.14 5.81
N GLU A 182 10.91 -10.62 6.02
CA GLU A 182 11.42 -10.26 7.35
C GLU A 182 10.58 -9.15 7.98
N LEU A 183 10.31 -8.08 7.24
CA LEU A 183 9.46 -6.98 7.70
C LEU A 183 8.05 -7.46 8.04
N PHE A 184 7.51 -8.39 7.25
CA PHE A 184 6.20 -8.99 7.54
C PHE A 184 6.24 -9.83 8.83
N ALA A 185 7.29 -10.59 9.05
CA ALA A 185 7.43 -11.41 10.26
C ALA A 185 7.58 -10.54 11.53
N GLU A 186 8.28 -9.40 11.41
CA GLU A 186 8.53 -8.46 12.51
C GLU A 186 7.40 -7.45 12.74
N GLY A 187 6.53 -7.25 11.74
CA GLY A 187 5.46 -6.25 11.77
C GLY A 187 4.32 -6.63 12.71
N GLU A 188 3.64 -5.61 13.23
CA GLU A 188 2.43 -5.76 14.03
C GLU A 188 1.25 -6.22 13.17
N ASN A 189 0.36 -7.04 13.71
CA ASN A 189 -0.88 -7.39 13.01
C ASN A 189 -1.73 -6.13 12.78
N VAL A 190 -2.20 -5.92 11.55
CA VAL A 190 -3.00 -4.74 11.22
C VAL A 190 -4.29 -4.65 12.04
N LEU A 191 -4.88 -5.75 12.48
CA LEU A 191 -6.09 -5.72 13.30
C LEU A 191 -5.80 -5.19 14.71
N ASP A 192 -4.67 -5.58 15.31
CA ASP A 192 -4.25 -5.08 16.63
C ASP A 192 -3.90 -3.59 16.54
N PHE A 193 -3.14 -3.20 15.50
CA PHE A 193 -2.83 -1.80 15.21
C PHE A 193 -4.11 -0.97 14.99
N TYR A 194 -5.06 -1.49 14.21
CA TYR A 194 -6.33 -0.83 13.89
C TYR A 194 -7.15 -0.54 15.15
N GLU A 195 -7.33 -1.53 16.03
CA GLU A 195 -8.09 -1.36 17.27
C GLU A 195 -7.41 -0.35 18.23
N ARG A 196 -6.08 -0.34 18.26
CA ARG A 196 -5.31 0.49 19.19
C ARG A 196 -5.12 1.93 18.70
N GLU A 197 -4.81 2.11 17.40
CA GLU A 197 -4.38 3.41 16.85
C GLU A 197 -5.44 4.09 15.99
N ILE A 198 -6.34 3.35 15.35
CA ILE A 198 -7.25 3.91 14.36
C ILE A 198 -8.67 4.09 14.92
N VAL A 199 -9.20 3.07 15.59
CA VAL A 199 -10.57 3.11 16.15
C VAL A 199 -10.78 4.30 17.10
N PRO A 200 -9.82 4.67 17.98
CA PRO A 200 -9.99 5.81 18.88
C PRO A 200 -9.90 7.18 18.21
N LEU A 201 -9.45 7.27 16.94
CA LEU A 201 -9.29 8.56 16.28
C LEU A 201 -10.65 9.20 15.95
N PRO A 202 -10.77 10.52 16.12
CA PRO A 202 -11.92 11.24 15.57
C PRO A 202 -11.92 11.16 14.04
N PRO A 203 -13.05 11.50 13.38
CA PRO A 203 -13.10 11.61 11.93
C PRO A 203 -11.93 12.42 11.38
N PRO A 204 -11.29 11.99 10.27
CA PRO A 204 -10.12 12.67 9.74
C PRO A 204 -10.49 14.06 9.25
N ARG A 205 -9.61 15.02 9.50
CA ARG A 205 -9.79 16.39 9.03
C ARG A 205 -9.17 16.55 7.65
N VAL A 206 -10.01 16.59 6.61
CA VAL A 206 -9.59 16.92 5.25
C VAL A 206 -9.80 18.40 5.02
N THR A 207 -8.72 19.15 4.74
CA THR A 207 -8.77 20.60 4.52
C THR A 207 -9.03 20.94 3.05
N ASP A 208 -9.44 22.18 2.79
CA ASP A 208 -9.64 22.67 1.42
C ASP A 208 -8.32 22.71 0.63
N GLU A 209 -7.18 22.96 1.31
CA GLU A 209 -5.87 22.91 0.68
C GLU A 209 -5.53 21.47 0.25
N MET A 210 -5.86 20.47 1.07
CA MET A 210 -5.64 19.05 0.70
C MET A 210 -6.48 18.69 -0.53
N ARG A 211 -7.73 19.16 -0.59
CA ARG A 211 -8.58 18.95 -1.77
C ARG A 211 -8.03 19.65 -3.00
N ALA A 212 -7.73 20.95 -2.88
CA ALA A 212 -7.22 21.78 -3.98
C ALA A 212 -5.88 21.28 -4.55
N ALA A 213 -5.10 20.54 -3.75
CA ALA A 213 -3.86 19.93 -4.22
C ALA A 213 -4.07 18.74 -5.17
N LEU A 214 -5.31 18.23 -5.30
CA LEU A 214 -5.60 17.01 -6.08
C LEU A 214 -6.35 17.33 -7.38
N PRO A 215 -5.94 16.74 -8.53
CA PRO A 215 -6.49 17.08 -9.85
C PRO A 215 -8.02 16.94 -9.96
N ALA A 216 -8.61 15.90 -9.39
CA ALA A 216 -10.07 15.65 -9.51
C ALA A 216 -10.91 16.68 -8.76
N TYR A 217 -10.35 17.40 -7.80
CA TYR A 217 -11.08 18.43 -7.06
C TYR A 217 -10.93 19.81 -7.68
N ALA A 218 -9.87 20.07 -8.45
CA ALA A 218 -9.72 21.29 -9.23
C ALA A 218 -10.80 21.43 -10.34
N HIS A 219 -11.25 20.29 -10.92
CA HIS A 219 -12.28 20.29 -11.96
C HIS A 219 -13.72 20.31 -11.43
N ARG A 220 -13.97 19.80 -10.21
CA ARG A 220 -15.33 19.76 -9.62
C ARG A 220 -15.87 21.12 -9.18
N THR A 221 -14.99 22.07 -8.88
CA THR A 221 -15.40 23.44 -8.54
C THR A 221 -16.03 24.19 -9.72
N GLU A 222 -15.85 23.71 -10.94
CA GLU A 222 -16.45 24.33 -12.14
C GLU A 222 -17.83 23.72 -12.49
N GLU A 223 -18.10 22.43 -12.17
CA GLU A 223 -19.35 21.77 -12.52
C GLU A 223 -20.51 22.02 -11.52
N PHE A 224 -20.23 22.50 -10.31
CA PHE A 224 -21.25 22.83 -9.30
C PHE A 224 -21.56 24.33 -9.17
N ARG A 225 -21.13 25.15 -10.12
CA ARG A 225 -21.58 26.55 -10.24
C ARG A 225 -22.67 26.67 -11.29
N VAL A 226 -23.84 26.11 -10.99
CA VAL A 226 -25.11 26.47 -11.66
C VAL A 226 -26.17 26.71 -10.60
#